data_4e64897ddc985bff734a187c18f046d9
#
_entry.id   4e64897ddc985bff734a187c18f046d9
#
_cell.length_a   1.000
_cell.length_b   1.000
_cell.length_c   1.000
_cell.angle_alpha   90.00
_cell.angle_beta   90.00
_cell.angle_gamma   90.00
#
_symmetry.space_group_name_H-M   'P 1'
#
loop_
_entity.id
_entity.type
_entity.pdbx_description
1 polymer ?
#
loop_
_entity_poly.entity_id
_entity_poly.type
_entity_poly.pdbx_seq_one_letter_code
_entity_poly.pdbx_strand_id
1 'polypeptide(L)'
;MQIKIRDSFLGTHQWSGCPHKEVSFLKNEHAHDFIIEVQCNVSHSDRDLEFIKLRIFLKQFMKKKYKSKYEIIRFGEMSCEMISEDITKAFYK
;
A
#
# COMPACT_ATOMS: atom_id res chain seq x y z
N MET A 1 7.60 -18.06 13.25
CA MET A 1 6.46 -17.27 13.76
C MET A 1 6.33 -16.00 12.94
N GLN A 2 5.12 -15.59 12.68
CA GLN A 2 4.84 -14.38 11.87
C GLN A 2 3.92 -13.46 12.62
N ILE A 3 4.11 -12.16 12.41
CA ILE A 3 3.10 -11.17 12.77
C ILE A 3 2.56 -10.53 11.50
N LYS A 4 1.35 -10.02 11.59
CA LYS A 4 0.62 -9.48 10.45
C LYS A 4 -0.04 -8.18 10.87
N ILE A 5 0.17 -7.14 10.08
CA ILE A 5 -0.56 -5.88 10.26
C ILE A 5 -1.40 -5.62 9.04
N ARG A 6 -2.50 -4.89 9.23
CA ARG A 6 -3.43 -4.56 8.16
C ARG A 6 -3.95 -3.15 8.36
N ASP A 7 -3.97 -2.38 7.30
CA ASP A 7 -4.53 -1.03 7.33
C ASP A 7 -5.14 -0.72 5.97
N SER A 8 -6.02 0.27 5.94
CA SER A 8 -6.63 0.72 4.70
C SER A 8 -6.31 2.17 4.44
N PHE A 9 -6.14 2.50 3.16
CA PHE A 9 -5.82 3.84 2.70
C PHE A 9 -6.74 4.19 1.55
N LEU A 10 -7.46 5.29 1.67
CA LEU A 10 -8.24 5.80 0.55
C LEU A 10 -7.27 6.39 -0.47
N GLY A 11 -7.36 5.93 -1.69
CA GLY A 11 -6.45 6.38 -2.73
C GLY A 11 -7.08 6.32 -4.11
N THR A 12 -6.37 6.88 -5.08
CA THR A 12 -6.76 6.85 -6.49
C THR A 12 -5.61 6.34 -7.33
N HIS A 13 -5.95 5.67 -8.43
CA HIS A 13 -4.98 5.31 -9.46
C HIS A 13 -5.69 5.19 -10.80
N GLN A 14 -4.89 4.99 -11.85
CA GLN A 14 -5.41 4.86 -13.20
C GLN A 14 -4.47 4.00 -14.03
N TRP A 15 -5.01 3.43 -15.09
CA TRP A 15 -4.24 2.68 -16.06
C TRP A 15 -4.53 3.24 -17.46
N SER A 16 -3.83 4.31 -17.83
CA SER A 16 -4.07 5.04 -19.07
C SER A 16 -3.93 4.17 -20.31
N GLY A 17 -3.01 3.21 -20.28
CA GLY A 17 -2.75 2.29 -21.39
C GLY A 17 -3.57 1.01 -21.37
N CYS A 18 -4.66 0.95 -20.59
CA CYS A 18 -5.47 -0.26 -20.47
C CYS A 18 -5.95 -0.75 -21.86
N PRO A 19 -5.59 -1.99 -22.27
CA PRO A 19 -5.99 -2.52 -23.59
C PRO A 19 -7.33 -3.25 -23.56
N HIS A 20 -7.93 -3.42 -22.39
CA HIS A 20 -9.15 -4.24 -22.21
C HIS A 20 -10.40 -3.39 -22.30
N LYS A 21 -11.22 -3.64 -23.32
CA LYS A 21 -12.45 -2.87 -23.57
C LYS A 21 -13.48 -3.03 -22.45
N GLU A 22 -13.60 -4.23 -21.92
CA GLU A 22 -14.58 -4.57 -20.89
C GLU A 22 -14.32 -3.86 -19.55
N VAL A 23 -13.11 -3.36 -19.35
CA VAL A 23 -12.75 -2.61 -18.15
C VAL A 23 -12.08 -1.28 -18.51
N SER A 24 -12.51 -0.66 -19.61
CA SER A 24 -11.92 0.58 -20.12
C SER A 24 -12.00 1.74 -19.13
N PHE A 25 -12.89 1.70 -18.15
CA PHE A 25 -12.97 2.71 -17.09
C PHE A 25 -11.67 2.80 -16.27
N LEU A 26 -10.83 1.77 -16.29
CA LEU A 26 -9.54 1.79 -15.61
C LEU A 26 -8.58 2.83 -16.16
N LYS A 27 -8.82 3.32 -17.39
CA LYS A 27 -8.01 4.39 -17.97
C LYS A 27 -8.16 5.70 -17.23
N ASN A 28 -9.28 5.91 -16.58
CA ASN A 28 -9.56 7.13 -15.83
C ASN A 28 -9.19 6.96 -14.36
N GLU A 29 -8.84 8.06 -13.72
CA GLU A 29 -8.58 8.04 -12.28
C GLU A 29 -9.81 7.52 -11.55
N HIS A 30 -9.61 6.53 -10.70
CA HIS A 30 -10.68 5.92 -9.92
C HIS A 30 -10.20 5.66 -8.49
N ALA A 31 -11.15 5.69 -7.55
CA ALA A 31 -10.85 5.57 -6.13
C ALA A 31 -11.11 4.16 -5.61
N HIS A 32 -10.28 3.74 -4.68
CA HIS A 32 -10.43 2.48 -3.94
C HIS A 32 -10.00 2.69 -2.50
N ASP A 33 -10.52 1.84 -1.62
CA ASP A 33 -9.87 1.58 -0.34
C ASP A 33 -8.76 0.58 -0.58
N PHE A 34 -7.51 1.05 -0.52
CA PHE A 34 -6.35 0.18 -0.67
C PHE A 34 -6.08 -0.52 0.66
N ILE A 35 -6.41 -1.78 0.73
CA ILE A 35 -6.16 -2.59 1.93
C ILE A 35 -4.76 -3.18 1.80
N ILE A 36 -3.90 -2.84 2.76
CA ILE A 36 -2.51 -3.27 2.76
C ILE A 36 -2.29 -4.17 3.96
N GLU A 37 -1.77 -5.35 3.70
CA GLU A 37 -1.42 -6.33 4.71
C GLU A 37 0.06 -6.63 4.63
N VAL A 38 0.76 -6.49 5.75
CA VAL A 38 2.19 -6.76 5.83
C VAL A 38 2.40 -7.92 6.78
N GLN A 39 3.11 -8.94 6.31
CA GLN A 39 3.48 -10.10 7.11
C GLN A 39 4.98 -10.06 7.37
N CYS A 40 5.36 -10.17 8.63
CA CYS A 40 6.77 -10.18 9.02
C CYS A 40 7.09 -11.44 9.82
N ASN A 41 8.22 -12.06 9.50
CA ASN A 41 8.76 -13.14 10.31
C ASN A 41 9.40 -12.57 11.56
N VAL A 42 9.15 -13.21 12.70
CA VAL A 42 9.73 -12.80 13.97
C VAL A 42 10.44 -14.01 14.60
N SER A 43 11.50 -13.72 15.37
CA SER A 43 12.33 -14.76 15.95
C SER A 43 11.80 -15.27 17.29
N HIS A 44 10.95 -14.49 17.97
CA HIS A 44 10.35 -14.91 19.23
C HIS A 44 8.99 -14.22 19.43
N SER A 45 8.26 -14.66 20.43
CA SER A 45 6.88 -14.22 20.65
C SER A 45 6.75 -12.97 21.53
N ASP A 46 7.85 -12.42 22.05
CA ASP A 46 7.80 -11.27 22.95
C ASP A 46 8.26 -9.98 22.25
N ARG A 47 7.38 -9.46 21.38
CA ARG A 47 7.55 -8.16 20.74
C ARG A 47 8.87 -7.96 19.99
N ASP A 48 9.34 -9.01 19.32
CA ASP A 48 10.50 -8.89 18.42
C ASP A 48 10.27 -7.74 17.44
N LEU A 49 9.04 -7.67 16.89
CA LEU A 49 8.56 -6.52 16.16
C LEU A 49 7.25 -6.07 16.81
N GLU A 50 7.21 -4.83 17.30
CA GLU A 50 6.01 -4.30 17.93
C GLU A 50 5.05 -3.85 16.83
N PHE A 51 3.84 -4.43 16.78
CA PHE A 51 2.91 -4.24 15.66
C PHE A 51 2.37 -2.82 15.54
N ILE A 52 2.24 -2.09 16.64
CA ILE A 52 1.78 -0.69 16.60
C ILE A 52 2.85 0.17 15.90
N LYS A 53 4.12 -0.08 16.20
CA LYS A 53 5.23 0.61 15.54
C LYS A 53 5.28 0.29 14.05
N LEU A 54 5.01 -0.95 13.68
CA LEU A 54 4.93 -1.34 12.27
C LEU A 54 3.82 -0.59 11.53
N ARG A 55 2.66 -0.45 12.15
CA ARG A 55 1.56 0.30 11.55
C ARG A 55 1.89 1.78 11.41
N ILE A 56 2.54 2.36 12.41
CA ILE A 56 3.01 3.76 12.35
C ILE A 56 4.00 3.92 11.20
N PHE A 57 4.94 2.99 11.07
CA PHE A 57 5.92 3.00 9.97
C PHE A 57 5.22 2.94 8.61
N LEU A 58 4.24 2.07 8.46
CA LEU A 58 3.48 1.95 7.22
C LEU A 58 2.78 3.26 6.87
N LYS A 59 2.09 3.88 7.83
CA LYS A 59 1.40 5.15 7.62
C LYS A 59 2.36 6.27 7.23
N GLN A 60 3.51 6.36 7.90
CA GLN A 60 4.52 7.36 7.59
C GLN A 60 5.11 7.14 6.20
N PHE A 61 5.40 5.90 5.85
CA PHE A 61 5.89 5.54 4.53
C PHE A 61 4.91 5.98 3.43
N MET A 62 3.64 5.67 3.60
CA MET A 62 2.61 6.01 2.62
C MET A 62 2.50 7.52 2.42
N LYS A 63 2.59 8.29 3.50
CA LYS A 63 2.53 9.75 3.43
C LYS A 63 3.75 10.37 2.75
N LYS A 64 4.94 9.81 2.98
CA LYS A 64 6.18 10.34 2.43
C LYS A 64 6.41 9.94 0.99
N LYS A 65 6.08 8.69 0.66
CA LYS A 65 6.39 8.13 -0.65
C LYS A 65 5.45 8.65 -1.74
N TYR A 66 4.17 8.82 -1.41
CA TYR A 66 3.14 9.14 -2.40
C TYR A 66 2.54 10.51 -2.16
N LYS A 67 2.12 11.14 -3.26
CA LYS A 67 1.39 12.41 -3.18
C LYS A 67 0.02 12.18 -2.55
N SER A 68 -0.40 13.10 -1.69
CA SER A 68 -1.72 13.02 -1.08
C SER A 68 -2.35 14.41 -1.04
N LYS A 69 -3.68 14.43 -1.09
CA LYS A 69 -4.48 15.63 -0.94
C LYS A 69 -5.72 15.27 -0.14
N TYR A 70 -5.96 15.99 0.96
CA TYR A 70 -7.08 15.70 1.86
C TYR A 70 -7.08 14.24 2.34
N GLU A 71 -5.89 13.72 2.65
CA GLU A 71 -5.68 12.34 3.09
C GLU A 71 -6.02 11.28 2.05
N ILE A 72 -6.27 11.67 0.81
CA ILE A 72 -6.45 10.75 -0.32
C ILE A 72 -5.12 10.63 -1.03
N ILE A 73 -4.60 9.41 -1.10
CA ILE A 73 -3.31 9.16 -1.76
C ILE A 73 -3.54 9.04 -3.26
N ARG A 74 -2.71 9.74 -4.04
CA ARG A 74 -2.78 9.66 -5.50
C ARG A 74 -1.62 8.81 -6.01
N PHE A 75 -1.91 7.58 -6.34
CA PHE A 75 -0.90 6.63 -6.83
C PHE A 75 -0.59 6.82 -8.32
N GLY A 76 -1.44 7.52 -9.06
CA GLY A 76 -1.23 7.75 -10.49
C GLY A 76 -1.32 6.46 -11.29
N GLU A 77 -0.32 6.20 -12.12
CA GLU A 77 -0.28 5.03 -13.01
C GLU A 77 0.12 3.72 -12.32
N MET A 78 0.30 3.74 -11.00
CA MET A 78 0.77 2.56 -10.29
C MET A 78 -0.32 1.49 -10.16
N SER A 79 0.03 0.28 -10.51
CA SER A 79 -0.81 -0.90 -10.23
C SER A 79 -0.69 -1.30 -8.76
N CYS A 80 -1.60 -2.15 -8.30
CA CYS A 80 -1.50 -2.71 -6.95
C CYS A 80 -0.21 -3.48 -6.76
N GLU A 81 0.28 -4.17 -7.79
CA GLU A 81 1.54 -4.91 -7.76
C GLU A 81 2.73 -3.98 -7.56
N MET A 82 2.75 -2.84 -8.24
CA MET A 82 3.82 -1.84 -8.08
C MET A 82 3.82 -1.23 -6.69
N ILE A 83 2.65 -0.92 -6.16
CA ILE A 83 2.51 -0.40 -4.79
C ILE A 83 3.01 -1.43 -3.78
N SER A 84 2.63 -2.69 -3.97
CA SER A 84 3.07 -3.80 -3.14
C SER A 84 4.60 -3.96 -3.14
N GLU A 85 5.22 -3.83 -4.31
CA GLU A 85 6.69 -3.87 -4.45
C GLU A 85 7.37 -2.77 -3.64
N ASP A 86 6.88 -1.54 -3.76
CA ASP A 86 7.44 -0.41 -3.03
C ASP A 86 7.39 -0.63 -1.53
N ILE A 87 6.25 -1.11 -1.03
CA ILE A 87 6.07 -1.36 0.40
C ILE A 87 6.98 -2.49 0.86
N THR A 88 7.06 -3.56 0.09
CA THR A 88 7.94 -4.69 0.40
C THR A 88 9.38 -4.23 0.55
N LYS A 89 9.88 -3.42 -0.39
CA LYS A 89 11.24 -2.88 -0.32
C LYS A 89 11.47 -2.02 0.91
N ALA A 90 10.47 -1.23 1.32
CA ALA A 90 10.56 -0.37 2.48
C ALA A 90 10.70 -1.16 3.78
N PHE A 91 10.02 -2.30 3.87
CA PHE A 91 10.04 -3.16 5.06
C PHE A 91 11.20 -4.15 5.06
N TYR A 92 11.88 -4.31 3.94
CA TYR A 92 12.93 -5.32 3.75
C TYR A 92 14.30 -4.72 4.05
N LYS A 93 14.55 -4.43 5.32
CA LYS A 93 15.85 -3.88 5.74
C LYS A 93 16.51 -4.74 6.78
#